data_bf0d1059230fd5e2c40ed4752b37238a
#
_entry.id   bf0d1059230fd5e2c40ed4752b37238a
#
_cell.length_a   1.000
_cell.length_b   1.000
_cell.length_c   1.000
_cell.angle_alpha   90.00
_cell.angle_beta   90.00
_cell.angle_gamma   90.00
#
_symmetry.space_group_name_H-M   'P 1'
#
loop_
_entity.id
_entity.type
_entity.pdbx_description
1 polymer ?
#
loop_
_entity_poly.entity_id
_entity_poly.type
_entity_poly.pdbx_seq_one_letter_code
_entity_poly.pdbx_strand_id
1 'polypeptide(L)'
;MQRRHLISSAFAAAVSAAGVTQASTIDQFEGKTRPIDTMNRVKGWQPGAVEPIKIKGRSIGTGRPKLIAPTTAKTPDDLVATVKRFAAMKTLDMIEVRIDYLGRLEPKQYADVTRRAYEAAGDKIVLVTLRNGTDGGPFIAEDDYYGEVYEAVLTEGRADIVDIELFRDAAMVRRLVDTAHKKGVKVIIS
;
A
#
# COMPACT_ATOMS: atom_id res chain seq x y z
N MET A 1 41.78 32.30 28.56
CA MET A 1 40.80 31.29 29.03
C MET A 1 39.37 31.79 29.00
N GLN A 2 38.92 32.48 27.92
CA GLN A 2 37.57 33.10 27.84
C GLN A 2 36.76 32.78 26.57
N ARG A 3 37.27 31.94 25.67
CA ARG A 3 36.56 31.62 24.40
C ARG A 3 35.68 30.35 24.43
N ARG A 4 35.74 29.56 25.52
CA ARG A 4 34.97 28.30 25.62
C ARG A 4 33.54 28.45 26.16
N HIS A 5 33.24 29.54 26.86
CA HIS A 5 31.90 29.76 27.46
C HIS A 5 30.88 30.41 26.51
N LEU A 6 31.31 31.12 25.46
CA LEU A 6 30.43 31.80 24.52
C LEU A 6 29.81 30.84 23.50
N ILE A 7 30.49 29.74 23.15
CA ILE A 7 29.96 28.77 22.20
C ILE A 7 28.91 27.85 22.86
N SER A 8 29.07 27.57 24.15
CA SER A 8 28.14 26.73 24.91
C SER A 8 26.78 27.40 25.12
N SER A 9 26.76 28.71 25.37
CA SER A 9 25.51 29.45 25.60
C SER A 9 24.69 29.70 24.33
N ALA A 10 25.38 29.92 23.19
CA ALA A 10 24.72 30.09 21.90
C ALA A 10 24.07 28.77 21.40
N PHE A 11 24.72 27.64 21.63
CA PHE A 11 24.18 26.34 21.24
C PHE A 11 22.99 25.92 22.12
N ALA A 12 23.03 26.20 23.42
CA ALA A 12 21.93 25.94 24.34
C ALA A 12 20.69 26.81 24.03
N ALA A 13 20.90 28.07 23.63
CA ALA A 13 19.81 28.96 23.24
C ALA A 13 19.17 28.53 21.89
N ALA A 14 19.95 28.04 20.94
CA ALA A 14 19.42 27.55 19.64
C ALA A 14 18.60 26.27 19.79
N VAL A 15 19.03 25.34 20.66
CA VAL A 15 18.28 24.09 20.94
C VAL A 15 17.00 24.39 21.72
N SER A 16 17.04 25.33 22.65
CA SER A 16 15.84 25.78 23.38
C SER A 16 14.82 26.48 22.46
N ALA A 17 15.28 27.34 21.53
CA ALA A 17 14.39 28.00 20.58
C ALA A 17 13.76 27.03 19.57
N ALA A 18 14.51 26.00 19.12
CA ALA A 18 13.97 24.96 18.25
C ALA A 18 12.96 24.05 18.98
N GLY A 19 13.20 23.76 20.26
CA GLY A 19 12.28 22.97 21.10
C GLY A 19 10.96 23.69 21.36
N VAL A 20 11.01 25.00 21.61
CA VAL A 20 9.79 25.81 21.83
C VAL A 20 8.95 25.96 20.55
N THR A 21 9.58 26.05 19.38
CA THR A 21 8.85 26.08 18.10
C THR A 21 8.19 24.74 17.77
N GLN A 22 8.78 23.61 18.14
CA GLN A 22 8.14 22.29 17.95
C GLN A 22 6.98 22.08 18.93
N ALA A 23 7.13 22.46 20.21
CA ALA A 23 6.04 22.40 21.18
C ALA A 23 4.86 23.32 20.78
N SER A 24 5.14 24.52 20.30
CA SER A 24 4.09 25.43 19.83
C SER A 24 3.35 24.91 18.58
N THR A 25 4.01 24.10 17.76
CA THR A 25 3.38 23.49 16.59
C THR A 25 2.48 22.30 17.00
N ILE A 26 2.86 21.57 18.04
CA ILE A 26 2.03 20.49 18.61
C ILE A 26 0.85 21.08 19.38
N ASP A 27 1.07 22.11 20.20
CA ASP A 27 0.01 22.81 20.95
C ASP A 27 -0.99 23.55 20.05
N GLN A 28 -0.59 23.94 18.83
CA GLN A 28 -1.54 24.49 17.85
C GLN A 28 -2.58 23.47 17.38
N PHE A 29 -2.32 22.19 17.56
CA PHE A 29 -3.24 21.11 17.22
C PHE A 29 -3.96 20.52 18.45
N GLU A 30 -3.49 20.78 19.68
CA GLU A 30 -4.22 20.41 20.90
C GLU A 30 -5.47 21.29 21.05
N GLY A 31 -6.63 20.67 20.94
CA GLY A 31 -7.93 21.34 20.98
C GLY A 31 -8.43 21.92 19.67
N LYS A 32 -7.63 21.91 18.60
CA LYS A 32 -8.11 22.13 17.23
C LYS A 32 -8.30 20.78 16.54
N THR A 33 -9.34 20.66 15.75
CA THR A 33 -9.62 19.48 14.93
C THR A 33 -8.35 19.00 14.23
N ARG A 34 -7.90 17.78 14.54
CA ARG A 34 -6.80 17.13 13.83
C ARG A 34 -7.11 17.08 12.34
N PRO A 35 -6.11 17.01 11.43
CA PRO A 35 -6.38 16.87 9.99
C PRO A 35 -7.41 15.77 9.67
N ILE A 36 -7.40 14.66 10.44
CA ILE A 36 -8.39 13.59 10.33
C ILE A 36 -9.81 14.05 10.71
N ASP A 37 -9.95 15.03 11.64
CA ASP A 37 -11.25 15.55 12.02
C ASP A 37 -11.80 16.54 10.97
N THR A 38 -10.93 17.14 10.16
CA THR A 38 -11.36 17.95 9.00
C THR A 38 -11.86 17.10 7.85
N MET A 39 -11.32 15.89 7.66
CA MET A 39 -11.88 14.93 6.70
C MET A 39 -13.28 14.47 7.12
N ASN A 40 -13.56 14.39 8.43
CA ASN A 40 -14.89 14.09 8.97
C ASN A 40 -15.94 15.18 8.70
N ARG A 41 -15.51 16.37 8.26
CA ARG A 41 -16.40 17.49 7.90
C ARG A 41 -16.80 17.53 6.43
N VAL A 42 -16.33 16.58 5.62
CA VAL A 42 -16.89 16.40 4.27
C VAL A 42 -18.36 16.08 4.45
N LYS A 43 -19.21 16.96 3.93
CA LYS A 43 -20.67 16.88 4.09
C LYS A 43 -21.18 15.50 3.67
N GLY A 44 -21.77 14.76 4.60
CA GLY A 44 -22.28 13.41 4.38
C GLY A 44 -21.30 12.28 4.76
N TRP A 45 -20.06 12.57 5.19
CA TRP A 45 -19.17 11.55 5.69
C TRP A 45 -19.46 11.29 7.18
N GLN A 46 -19.72 10.03 7.53
CA GLN A 46 -19.95 9.58 8.91
C GLN A 46 -18.89 8.55 9.28
N PRO A 47 -18.04 8.83 10.32
CA PRO A 47 -17.12 7.82 10.82
C PRO A 47 -17.88 6.59 11.30
N GLY A 48 -17.49 5.42 10.87
CA GLY A 48 -18.10 4.16 11.31
C GLY A 48 -19.28 3.64 10.46
N ALA A 49 -19.66 4.39 9.39
CA ALA A 49 -20.65 3.91 8.42
C ALA A 49 -20.09 2.95 7.35
N VAL A 50 -18.80 2.60 7.44
CA VAL A 50 -18.16 1.73 6.46
C VAL A 50 -18.24 0.29 6.92
N GLU A 51 -18.95 -0.53 6.15
CA GLU A 51 -19.04 -1.96 6.40
C GLU A 51 -17.68 -2.65 6.25
N PRO A 52 -17.31 -3.54 7.16
CA PRO A 52 -16.07 -4.29 7.06
C PRO A 52 -16.02 -5.13 5.78
N ILE A 53 -14.89 -5.11 5.11
CA ILE A 53 -14.67 -5.93 3.92
C ILE A 53 -14.37 -7.37 4.34
N LYS A 54 -15.16 -8.32 3.83
CA LYS A 54 -14.94 -9.75 4.09
C LYS A 54 -14.29 -10.42 2.89
N ILE A 55 -13.13 -11.05 3.11
CA ILE A 55 -12.37 -11.80 2.11
C ILE A 55 -11.85 -13.09 2.74
N LYS A 56 -12.11 -14.24 2.14
CA LYS A 56 -11.65 -15.57 2.61
C LYS A 56 -11.87 -15.78 4.11
N GLY A 57 -13.06 -15.40 4.62
CA GLY A 57 -13.43 -15.52 6.03
C GLY A 57 -12.76 -14.52 6.99
N ARG A 58 -11.92 -13.62 6.49
CA ARG A 58 -11.31 -12.54 7.28
C ARG A 58 -12.06 -11.24 7.08
N SER A 59 -12.17 -10.46 8.16
CA SER A 59 -12.81 -9.14 8.15
C SER A 59 -11.73 -8.05 8.23
N ILE A 60 -11.67 -7.18 7.22
CA ILE A 60 -10.80 -5.99 7.18
C ILE A 60 -11.65 -4.80 7.63
N GLY A 61 -11.12 -3.95 8.52
CA GLY A 61 -11.81 -2.80 9.09
C GLY A 61 -12.42 -3.06 10.47
N THR A 62 -12.32 -4.28 11.00
CA THR A 62 -12.77 -4.63 12.36
C THR A 62 -11.89 -5.70 13.01
N GLY A 63 -11.96 -5.78 14.35
CA GLY A 63 -11.16 -6.70 15.14
C GLY A 63 -9.68 -6.33 15.19
N ARG A 64 -8.81 -7.32 15.35
CA ARG A 64 -7.36 -7.08 15.38
C ARG A 64 -6.84 -6.59 14.02
N PRO A 65 -5.76 -5.78 14.00
CA PRO A 65 -5.04 -5.45 12.76
C PRO A 65 -4.66 -6.71 11.97
N LYS A 66 -4.75 -6.65 10.64
CA LYS A 66 -4.35 -7.75 9.78
C LYS A 66 -2.86 -7.65 9.49
N LEU A 67 -2.17 -8.77 9.59
CA LEU A 67 -0.74 -8.84 9.29
C LEU A 67 -0.57 -9.17 7.81
N ILE A 68 0.20 -8.34 7.12
CA ILE A 68 0.56 -8.47 5.71
C ILE A 68 2.06 -8.62 5.56
N ALA A 69 2.52 -9.48 4.65
CA ALA A 69 3.92 -9.61 4.28
C ALA A 69 4.10 -9.42 2.77
N PRO A 70 4.97 -8.48 2.34
CA PRO A 70 5.29 -8.31 0.93
C PRO A 70 6.31 -9.33 0.45
N THR A 71 6.16 -9.77 -0.81
CA THR A 71 7.19 -10.52 -1.53
C THR A 71 8.18 -9.54 -2.16
N THR A 72 9.47 -9.93 -2.26
CA THR A 72 10.50 -9.13 -2.93
C THR A 72 11.34 -10.01 -3.87
N ALA A 73 10.79 -11.12 -4.30
CA ALA A 73 11.44 -12.07 -5.18
C ALA A 73 11.61 -11.50 -6.60
N LYS A 74 12.72 -11.84 -7.22
CA LYS A 74 13.10 -11.32 -8.55
C LYS A 74 12.77 -12.25 -9.71
N THR A 75 12.31 -13.46 -9.40
CA THR A 75 11.87 -14.43 -10.43
C THR A 75 10.48 -14.97 -10.12
N PRO A 76 9.67 -15.34 -11.12
CA PRO A 76 8.35 -15.93 -10.91
C PRO A 76 8.35 -17.15 -9.98
N ASP A 77 9.32 -18.03 -10.11
CA ASP A 77 9.40 -19.26 -9.31
C ASP A 77 9.76 -18.97 -7.84
N ASP A 78 10.72 -18.06 -7.60
CA ASP A 78 11.05 -17.61 -6.25
C ASP A 78 9.89 -16.86 -5.59
N LEU A 79 9.12 -16.12 -6.37
CA LEU A 79 7.92 -15.45 -5.87
C LEU A 79 6.90 -16.49 -5.38
N VAL A 80 6.57 -17.47 -6.19
CA VAL A 80 5.65 -18.56 -5.82
C VAL A 80 6.17 -19.35 -4.62
N ALA A 81 7.47 -19.66 -4.58
CA ALA A 81 8.09 -20.34 -3.43
C ALA A 81 8.00 -19.49 -2.15
N THR A 82 8.18 -18.18 -2.26
CA THR A 82 8.02 -17.24 -1.12
C THR A 82 6.57 -17.19 -0.64
N VAL A 83 5.61 -17.13 -1.56
CA VAL A 83 4.18 -17.19 -1.22
C VAL A 83 3.83 -18.48 -0.49
N LYS A 84 4.34 -19.64 -0.91
CA LYS A 84 4.14 -20.92 -0.20
C LYS A 84 4.67 -20.89 1.23
N ARG A 85 5.86 -20.29 1.45
CA ARG A 85 6.40 -20.13 2.82
C ARG A 85 5.52 -19.24 3.67
N PHE A 86 5.04 -18.13 3.11
CA PHE A 86 4.15 -17.19 3.82
C PHE A 86 2.78 -17.81 4.10
N ALA A 87 2.25 -18.61 3.19
CA ALA A 87 0.99 -19.31 3.38
C ALA A 87 1.01 -20.24 4.60
N ALA A 88 2.16 -20.87 4.91
CA ALA A 88 2.33 -21.72 6.07
C ALA A 88 2.36 -20.95 7.42
N MET A 89 2.53 -19.62 7.41
CA MET A 89 2.57 -18.80 8.62
C MET A 89 1.16 -18.57 9.18
N LYS A 90 0.85 -19.17 10.32
CA LYS A 90 -0.50 -19.11 10.92
C LYS A 90 -0.93 -17.68 11.33
N THR A 91 0.02 -16.83 11.70
CA THR A 91 -0.22 -15.45 12.13
C THR A 91 -0.47 -14.48 11.00
N LEU A 92 -0.04 -14.83 9.77
CA LEU A 92 -0.18 -13.97 8.61
C LEU A 92 -1.61 -14.04 8.05
N ASP A 93 -2.18 -12.89 7.73
CA ASP A 93 -3.53 -12.80 7.17
C ASP A 93 -3.50 -12.58 5.65
N MET A 94 -2.51 -11.83 5.16
CA MET A 94 -2.44 -11.36 3.79
C MET A 94 -1.01 -11.44 3.25
N ILE A 95 -0.90 -11.75 1.98
CA ILE A 95 0.37 -11.74 1.24
C ILE A 95 0.27 -10.67 0.17
N GLU A 96 1.21 -9.72 0.18
CA GLU A 96 1.36 -8.77 -0.89
C GLU A 96 2.30 -9.32 -1.96
N VAL A 97 1.75 -9.61 -3.10
CA VAL A 97 2.47 -10.09 -4.28
C VAL A 97 2.97 -8.89 -5.06
N ARG A 98 4.21 -8.47 -4.78
CA ARG A 98 4.92 -7.35 -5.39
C ARG A 98 5.48 -7.79 -6.74
N ILE A 99 4.67 -7.64 -7.79
CA ILE A 99 5.05 -8.05 -9.15
C ILE A 99 6.09 -7.13 -9.80
N ASP A 100 6.23 -5.92 -9.30
CA ASP A 100 7.24 -4.95 -9.72
C ASP A 100 8.69 -5.44 -9.50
N TYR A 101 8.95 -6.24 -8.46
CA TYR A 101 10.28 -6.83 -8.24
C TYR A 101 10.70 -7.86 -9.29
N LEU A 102 9.78 -8.36 -10.09
CA LEU A 102 10.08 -9.25 -11.22
C LEU A 102 10.71 -8.51 -12.41
N GLY A 103 10.81 -7.17 -12.33
CA GLY A 103 11.22 -6.35 -13.47
C GLY A 103 10.14 -6.26 -14.55
N ARG A 104 10.50 -5.73 -15.71
CA ARG A 104 9.57 -5.55 -16.84
C ARG A 104 9.37 -6.86 -17.59
N LEU A 105 8.18 -7.43 -17.50
CA LEU A 105 7.73 -8.64 -18.18
C LEU A 105 6.58 -8.32 -19.13
N GLU A 106 6.24 -9.25 -20.02
CA GLU A 106 4.99 -9.17 -20.78
C GLU A 106 3.77 -9.27 -19.86
N PRO A 107 2.66 -8.52 -20.10
CA PRO A 107 1.49 -8.54 -19.24
C PRO A 107 0.96 -9.94 -18.90
N LYS A 108 0.96 -10.87 -19.86
CA LYS A 108 0.52 -12.25 -19.66
C LYS A 108 1.42 -13.04 -18.67
N GLN A 109 2.68 -12.70 -18.57
CA GLN A 109 3.58 -13.34 -17.61
C GLN A 109 3.23 -12.93 -16.17
N TYR A 110 2.82 -11.68 -15.95
CA TYR A 110 2.28 -11.26 -14.66
C TYR A 110 0.96 -11.95 -14.33
N ALA A 111 0.09 -12.12 -15.31
CA ALA A 111 -1.16 -12.86 -15.12
C ALA A 111 -0.88 -14.31 -14.70
N ASP A 112 0.06 -15.00 -15.36
CA ASP A 112 0.44 -16.38 -14.99
C ASP A 112 1.00 -16.44 -13.57
N VAL A 113 1.96 -15.58 -13.24
CA VAL A 113 2.60 -15.63 -11.91
C VAL A 113 1.61 -15.28 -10.80
N THR A 114 0.70 -14.32 -11.02
CA THR A 114 -0.31 -13.98 -10.01
C THR A 114 -1.32 -15.08 -9.80
N ARG A 115 -1.72 -15.82 -10.85
CA ARG A 115 -2.55 -17.01 -10.73
C ARG A 115 -1.85 -18.11 -9.92
N ARG A 116 -0.59 -18.42 -10.23
CA ARG A 116 0.22 -19.41 -9.50
C ARG A 116 0.43 -19.01 -8.05
N ALA A 117 0.69 -17.72 -7.78
CA ALA A 117 0.83 -17.17 -6.45
C ALA A 117 -0.47 -17.28 -5.65
N TYR A 118 -1.61 -16.97 -6.29
CA TYR A 118 -2.92 -17.08 -5.67
C TYR A 118 -3.23 -18.54 -5.24
N GLU A 119 -2.95 -19.50 -6.10
CA GLU A 119 -3.11 -20.93 -5.79
C GLU A 119 -2.20 -21.36 -4.63
N ALA A 120 -0.95 -20.88 -4.63
CA ALA A 120 0.02 -21.16 -3.57
C ALA A 120 -0.32 -20.51 -2.22
N ALA A 121 -1.06 -19.40 -2.23
CA ALA A 121 -1.44 -18.65 -1.02
C ALA A 121 -2.53 -19.34 -0.18
N GLY A 122 -3.30 -20.27 -0.78
CA GLY A 122 -4.36 -21.00 -0.09
C GLY A 122 -5.41 -20.08 0.53
N ASP A 123 -5.52 -20.13 1.85
CA ASP A 123 -6.50 -19.33 2.63
C ASP A 123 -6.07 -17.87 2.88
N LYS A 124 -4.84 -17.48 2.55
CA LYS A 124 -4.37 -16.11 2.72
C LYS A 124 -4.99 -15.18 1.69
N ILE A 125 -5.26 -13.94 2.12
CA ILE A 125 -5.68 -12.89 1.19
C ILE A 125 -4.49 -12.54 0.30
N VAL A 126 -4.71 -12.41 -1.00
CA VAL A 126 -3.69 -12.02 -1.98
C VAL A 126 -3.95 -10.60 -2.46
N LEU A 127 -3.04 -9.70 -2.11
CA LEU A 127 -2.95 -8.35 -2.66
C LEU A 127 -1.89 -8.33 -3.76
N VAL A 128 -2.24 -7.91 -4.95
CA VAL A 128 -1.29 -7.72 -6.06
C VAL A 128 -0.94 -6.25 -6.20
N THR A 129 0.36 -5.95 -6.19
CA THR A 129 0.90 -4.58 -6.29
C THR A 129 1.96 -4.50 -7.39
N LEU A 130 1.77 -3.57 -8.32
CA LEU A 130 2.79 -3.06 -9.24
C LEU A 130 3.15 -1.64 -8.80
N ARG A 131 4.19 -1.51 -7.97
CA ARG A 131 4.66 -0.21 -7.49
C ARG A 131 5.56 0.45 -8.52
N ASN A 132 5.17 1.67 -8.96
CA ASN A 132 5.97 2.43 -9.92
C ASN A 132 7.25 3.00 -9.31
N GLY A 133 8.25 3.21 -10.13
CA GLY A 133 9.53 3.80 -9.73
C GLY A 133 9.41 5.21 -9.15
N THR A 134 8.42 6.00 -9.59
CA THR A 134 8.12 7.31 -9.00
C THR A 134 7.66 7.22 -7.54
N ASP A 135 7.06 6.11 -7.15
CA ASP A 135 6.54 5.85 -5.80
C ASP A 135 7.37 4.79 -5.04
N GLY A 136 8.65 4.64 -5.43
CA GLY A 136 9.62 3.78 -4.76
C GLY A 136 9.65 2.33 -5.25
N GLY A 137 9.07 2.04 -6.40
CA GLY A 137 9.23 0.75 -7.09
C GLY A 137 10.58 0.62 -7.80
N PRO A 138 10.93 -0.59 -8.28
CA PRO A 138 12.23 -0.86 -8.89
C PRO A 138 12.36 -0.39 -10.34
N PHE A 139 11.28 -0.08 -11.04
CA PHE A 139 11.32 0.45 -12.40
C PHE A 139 10.12 1.37 -12.68
N ILE A 140 10.24 2.19 -13.72
CA ILE A 140 9.17 3.07 -14.20
C ILE A 140 8.28 2.29 -15.18
N ALA A 141 6.99 2.25 -14.87
CA ALA A 141 5.95 1.74 -15.76
C ALA A 141 5.14 2.94 -16.28
N GLU A 142 5.12 3.16 -17.57
CA GLU A 142 4.27 4.13 -18.23
C GLU A 142 2.80 3.71 -18.11
N ASP A 143 1.86 4.65 -18.22
CA ASP A 143 0.44 4.41 -17.97
C ASP A 143 -0.17 3.33 -18.88
N ASP A 144 0.19 3.29 -20.15
CA ASP A 144 -0.30 2.26 -21.08
C ASP A 144 0.14 0.86 -20.62
N TYR A 145 1.42 0.69 -20.35
CA TYR A 145 1.95 -0.59 -19.88
C TYR A 145 1.39 -0.98 -18.49
N TYR A 146 1.28 -0.02 -17.57
CA TYR A 146 0.67 -0.23 -16.27
C TYR A 146 -0.78 -0.71 -16.40
N GLY A 147 -1.54 -0.07 -17.28
CA GLY A 147 -2.91 -0.46 -17.59
C GLY A 147 -3.00 -1.87 -18.16
N GLU A 148 -2.17 -2.21 -19.16
CA GLU A 148 -2.12 -3.55 -19.77
C GLU A 148 -1.79 -4.64 -18.77
N VAL A 149 -0.82 -4.40 -17.86
CA VAL A 149 -0.46 -5.35 -16.79
C VAL A 149 -1.65 -5.62 -15.88
N TYR A 150 -2.32 -4.56 -15.37
CA TYR A 150 -3.47 -4.78 -14.50
C TYR A 150 -4.68 -5.37 -15.22
N GLU A 151 -4.90 -5.05 -16.48
CA GLU A 151 -5.94 -5.72 -17.28
C GLU A 151 -5.64 -7.22 -17.40
N ALA A 152 -4.41 -7.61 -17.69
CA ALA A 152 -4.03 -9.03 -17.74
C ALA A 152 -4.18 -9.71 -16.37
N VAL A 153 -3.73 -9.07 -15.29
CA VAL A 153 -3.90 -9.59 -13.92
C VAL A 153 -5.37 -9.80 -13.57
N LEU A 154 -6.23 -8.85 -13.92
CA LEU A 154 -7.65 -8.89 -13.61
C LEU A 154 -8.45 -9.85 -14.50
N THR A 155 -8.01 -10.11 -15.73
CA THR A 155 -8.75 -10.95 -16.68
C THR A 155 -8.25 -12.39 -16.75
N GLU A 156 -6.93 -12.60 -16.74
CA GLU A 156 -6.27 -13.90 -16.92
C GLU A 156 -5.51 -14.34 -15.66
N GLY A 157 -5.11 -13.39 -14.80
CA GLY A 157 -4.48 -13.64 -13.50
C GLY A 157 -5.49 -13.89 -12.39
N ARG A 158 -5.03 -13.70 -11.12
CA ARG A 158 -5.90 -13.84 -9.95
C ARG A 158 -5.41 -13.01 -8.76
N ALA A 159 -6.34 -12.29 -8.11
CA ALA A 159 -6.11 -11.52 -6.91
C ALA A 159 -7.39 -11.43 -6.08
N ASP A 160 -7.28 -11.24 -4.76
CA ASP A 160 -8.40 -10.83 -3.92
C ASP A 160 -8.51 -9.30 -3.87
N ILE A 161 -7.35 -8.64 -3.90
CA ILE A 161 -7.20 -7.19 -3.87
C ILE A 161 -6.13 -6.78 -4.89
N VAL A 162 -6.31 -5.64 -5.52
CA VAL A 162 -5.27 -4.96 -6.32
C VAL A 162 -4.99 -3.58 -5.75
N ASP A 163 -3.72 -3.14 -5.79
CA ASP A 163 -3.30 -1.79 -5.45
C ASP A 163 -3.13 -0.98 -6.73
N ILE A 164 -3.94 0.04 -6.92
CA ILE A 164 -3.90 0.93 -8.09
C ILE A 164 -3.46 2.31 -7.63
N GLU A 165 -2.41 2.84 -8.25
CA GLU A 165 -1.85 4.15 -7.91
C GLU A 165 -2.79 5.29 -8.35
N LEU A 166 -3.03 6.26 -7.47
CA LEU A 166 -3.99 7.36 -7.69
C LEU A 166 -3.52 8.35 -8.76
N PHE A 167 -2.21 8.66 -8.76
CA PHE A 167 -1.64 9.71 -9.62
C PHE A 167 -1.24 9.18 -11.01
N ARG A 168 -2.13 8.42 -11.64
CA ARG A 168 -2.04 7.87 -12.98
C ARG A 168 -3.09 8.52 -13.88
N ASP A 169 -3.11 8.17 -15.16
CA ASP A 169 -4.21 8.58 -16.04
C ASP A 169 -5.56 8.24 -15.42
N ALA A 170 -6.38 9.26 -15.20
CA ALA A 170 -7.64 9.12 -14.48
C ALA A 170 -8.67 8.23 -15.22
N ALA A 171 -8.64 8.18 -16.55
CA ALA A 171 -9.53 7.32 -17.30
C ALA A 171 -9.12 5.86 -17.19
N MET A 172 -7.81 5.59 -17.23
CA MET A 172 -7.25 4.26 -16.99
C MET A 172 -7.56 3.78 -15.58
N VAL A 173 -7.30 4.59 -14.53
CA VAL A 173 -7.60 4.24 -13.13
C VAL A 173 -9.06 3.84 -12.98
N ARG A 174 -10.00 4.65 -13.48
CA ARG A 174 -11.45 4.33 -13.42
C ARG A 174 -11.77 3.02 -14.13
N ARG A 175 -11.24 2.80 -15.32
CA ARG A 175 -11.44 1.55 -16.09
C ARG A 175 -10.94 0.33 -15.32
N LEU A 176 -9.76 0.42 -14.70
CA LEU A 176 -9.19 -0.67 -13.90
C LEU A 176 -10.03 -0.96 -12.64
N VAL A 177 -10.47 0.08 -11.93
CA VAL A 177 -11.36 -0.04 -10.77
C VAL A 177 -12.68 -0.72 -11.16
N ASP A 178 -13.30 -0.28 -12.25
CA ASP A 178 -14.55 -0.88 -12.75
C ASP A 178 -14.37 -2.34 -13.15
N THR A 179 -13.23 -2.66 -13.79
CA THR A 179 -12.90 -4.05 -14.17
C THR A 179 -12.69 -4.92 -12.93
N ALA A 180 -11.94 -4.44 -11.95
CA ALA A 180 -11.72 -5.14 -10.68
C ALA A 180 -13.06 -5.43 -9.98
N HIS A 181 -13.92 -4.43 -9.84
CA HIS A 181 -15.23 -4.58 -9.20
C HIS A 181 -16.13 -5.59 -9.94
N LYS A 182 -16.18 -5.55 -11.27
CA LYS A 182 -16.91 -6.54 -12.07
C LYS A 182 -16.43 -7.97 -11.87
N LYS A 183 -15.16 -8.15 -11.56
CA LYS A 183 -14.54 -9.45 -11.24
C LYS A 183 -14.63 -9.82 -9.76
N GLY A 184 -15.22 -8.98 -8.91
CA GLY A 184 -15.31 -9.19 -7.47
C GLY A 184 -14.00 -8.94 -6.71
N VAL A 185 -12.98 -8.40 -7.39
CA VAL A 185 -11.69 -8.03 -6.81
C VAL A 185 -11.84 -6.68 -6.11
N LYS A 186 -11.29 -6.56 -4.90
CA LYS A 186 -11.27 -5.30 -4.15
C LYS A 186 -10.10 -4.43 -4.61
N VAL A 187 -10.22 -3.12 -4.41
CA VAL A 187 -9.21 -2.15 -4.84
C VAL A 187 -8.72 -1.35 -3.64
N ILE A 188 -7.40 -1.20 -3.54
CA ILE A 188 -6.74 -0.17 -2.75
C ILE A 188 -6.31 0.90 -3.74
N ILE A 189 -6.59 2.16 -3.42
CA ILE A 189 -6.05 3.31 -4.15
C ILE A 189 -4.94 3.89 -3.30
N SER A 190 -3.73 3.89 -3.82
CA SER A 190 -2.53 4.36 -3.10
C SER A 190 -1.94 5.63 -3.72
#